data_ddb365c03eb72ba9c95127262cac8ac0
#
_entry.id   ddb365c03eb72ba9c95127262cac8ac0
#
_cell.length_a   1.000
_cell.length_b   1.000
_cell.length_c   1.000
_cell.angle_alpha   90.00
_cell.angle_beta   90.00
_cell.angle_gamma   90.00
#
_symmetry.space_group_name_H-M   'P 1'
#
loop_
_entity.id
_entity.type
_entity.pdbx_description
1 polymer ?
#
loop_
_entity_poly.entity_id
_entity_poly.type
_entity_poly.pdbx_seq_one_letter_code
_entity_poly.pdbx_strand_id
1 'polypeptide(L)'
;MRWYFPRFSAKTFALARQDEYEADRIAGKLLGRDVTAAALAEIEIRGAWLQAEFWGNHWCAAANNPLPVGPYRSMRRALANAPDAAFANDALRQALKRLSNLDDTHPSLRDRIEALDATPTLPEWSRGNALALLGPDAKRWVAHFDKQWCRDNASEWKQHHAWLGRVRARAEALGASTAQSSAADLVELARLKRHLDPHADVRALYELALQRSPEYPAALRGLVPCLAEEDREGKLQLLHRLWETGSSDRYWAARTALAELETPRLGLDHDAAAFKQWRKRLERAQESEERAWEELSG
;
A
#
# COMPACT_ATOMS: atom_id res chain seq x y z
N MET A 1 28.29 18.55 -16.15
CA MET A 1 26.88 18.05 -16.19
C MET A 1 26.20 18.00 -14.83
N ARG A 2 26.88 17.73 -13.69
CA ARG A 2 26.26 17.67 -12.33
C ARG A 2 25.56 18.98 -11.86
N TRP A 3 25.93 20.15 -12.38
CA TRP A 3 25.35 21.45 -12.01
C TRP A 3 24.15 21.88 -12.86
N TYR A 4 24.11 21.48 -14.14
CA TYR A 4 23.04 21.86 -15.07
C TYR A 4 21.75 21.06 -14.85
N PHE A 5 21.87 19.74 -14.64
CA PHE A 5 20.74 18.82 -14.54
C PHE A 5 19.76 19.16 -13.40
N PRO A 6 20.20 19.45 -12.16
CA PRO A 6 19.27 19.80 -11.08
C PRO A 6 18.49 21.10 -11.33
N ARG A 7 19.12 22.10 -11.93
CA ARG A 7 18.46 23.38 -12.25
C ARG A 7 17.49 23.27 -13.41
N PHE A 8 17.85 22.49 -14.41
CA PHE A 8 16.95 22.20 -15.54
C PHE A 8 15.74 21.41 -15.05
N SER A 9 15.93 20.37 -14.24
CA SER A 9 14.85 19.59 -13.65
C SER A 9 13.93 20.44 -12.79
N ALA A 10 14.47 21.30 -11.92
CA ALA A 10 13.67 22.16 -11.07
C ALA A 10 12.78 23.14 -11.89
N LYS A 11 13.29 23.67 -13.00
CA LYS A 11 12.50 24.54 -13.89
C LYS A 11 11.44 23.76 -14.67
N THR A 12 11.78 22.57 -15.20
CA THR A 12 10.84 21.73 -15.94
C THR A 12 9.74 21.21 -15.03
N PHE A 13 10.03 20.86 -13.77
CA PHE A 13 9.03 20.44 -12.78
C PHE A 13 8.07 21.59 -12.41
N ALA A 14 8.59 22.82 -12.26
CA ALA A 14 7.74 23.98 -12.02
C ALA A 14 6.77 24.24 -13.19
N LEU A 15 7.25 24.14 -14.42
CA LEU A 15 6.41 24.27 -15.63
C LEU A 15 5.38 23.13 -15.70
N ALA A 16 5.80 21.88 -15.51
CA ALA A 16 4.90 20.73 -15.54
C ALA A 16 3.75 20.89 -14.52
N ARG A 17 4.04 21.36 -13.29
CA ARG A 17 3.00 21.65 -12.31
C ARG A 17 2.06 22.77 -12.73
N GLN A 18 2.58 23.82 -13.39
CA GLN A 18 1.75 24.91 -13.91
C GLN A 18 0.83 24.43 -15.02
N ASP A 19 1.31 23.56 -15.89
CA ASP A 19 0.50 22.94 -16.96
C ASP A 19 -0.63 22.08 -16.38
N GLU A 20 -0.37 21.35 -15.28
CA GLU A 20 -1.42 20.58 -14.57
C GLU A 20 -2.51 21.50 -14.00
N TYR A 21 -2.14 22.59 -13.32
CA TYR A 21 -3.12 23.55 -12.80
C TYR A 21 -3.94 24.22 -13.92
N GLU A 22 -3.31 24.53 -15.05
CA GLU A 22 -4.00 25.11 -16.21
C GLU A 22 -4.96 24.10 -16.83
N ALA A 23 -4.56 22.83 -16.97
CA ALA A 23 -5.43 21.76 -17.45
C ALA A 23 -6.64 21.57 -16.54
N ASP A 24 -6.43 21.53 -15.22
CA ASP A 24 -7.51 21.43 -14.23
C ASP A 24 -8.46 22.62 -14.31
N ARG A 25 -7.91 23.82 -14.44
CA ARG A 25 -8.72 25.05 -14.58
C ARG A 25 -9.59 25.02 -15.84
N ILE A 26 -9.05 24.51 -16.95
CA ILE A 26 -9.82 24.35 -18.21
C ILE A 26 -10.91 23.29 -18.01
N ALA A 27 -10.59 22.14 -17.45
CA ALA A 27 -11.55 21.08 -17.16
C ALA A 27 -12.66 21.58 -16.22
N GLY A 28 -12.30 22.30 -15.15
CA GLY A 28 -13.23 22.87 -14.20
C GLY A 28 -14.16 23.92 -14.83
N LYS A 29 -13.71 24.68 -15.83
CA LYS A 29 -14.57 25.59 -16.60
C LYS A 29 -15.53 24.87 -17.53
N LEU A 30 -15.11 23.76 -18.12
CA LEU A 30 -15.92 23.01 -19.07
C LEU A 30 -16.95 22.08 -18.42
N LEU A 31 -16.56 21.41 -17.34
CA LEU A 31 -17.34 20.32 -16.72
C LEU A 31 -17.88 20.69 -15.32
N GLY A 32 -17.35 21.75 -14.72
CA GLY A 32 -17.59 22.11 -13.33
C GLY A 32 -16.44 21.70 -12.42
N ARG A 33 -16.16 22.53 -11.40
CA ARG A 33 -15.03 22.35 -10.47
C ARG A 33 -15.17 21.07 -9.65
N ASP A 34 -16.38 20.81 -9.12
CA ASP A 34 -16.66 19.65 -8.29
C ASP A 34 -16.52 18.34 -9.07
N VAL A 35 -16.98 18.31 -10.34
CA VAL A 35 -16.81 17.15 -11.23
C VAL A 35 -15.33 16.89 -11.50
N THR A 36 -14.55 17.94 -11.74
CA THR A 36 -13.10 17.81 -11.97
C THR A 36 -12.39 17.33 -10.70
N ALA A 37 -12.73 17.88 -9.54
CA ALA A 37 -12.16 17.44 -8.25
C ALA A 37 -12.51 15.98 -7.94
N ALA A 38 -13.74 15.56 -8.19
CA ALA A 38 -14.16 14.17 -8.02
C ALA A 38 -13.41 13.22 -8.96
N ALA A 39 -13.17 13.62 -10.22
CA ALA A 39 -12.39 12.83 -11.16
C ALA A 39 -10.92 12.69 -10.73
N LEU A 40 -10.30 13.76 -10.21
CA LEU A 40 -8.95 13.69 -9.63
C LEU A 40 -8.90 12.75 -8.43
N ALA A 41 -9.87 12.84 -7.52
CA ALA A 41 -9.98 11.94 -6.37
C ALA A 41 -10.16 10.47 -6.81
N GLU A 42 -10.97 10.21 -7.84
CA GLU A 42 -11.15 8.86 -8.39
C GLU A 42 -9.83 8.27 -8.92
N ILE A 43 -9.03 9.05 -9.64
CA ILE A 43 -7.73 8.61 -10.16
C ILE A 43 -6.80 8.21 -9.01
N GLU A 44 -6.69 9.01 -7.96
CA GLU A 44 -5.84 8.72 -6.80
C GLU A 44 -6.32 7.46 -6.04
N ILE A 45 -7.62 7.36 -5.78
CA ILE A 45 -8.18 6.20 -5.06
C ILE A 45 -8.00 4.91 -5.86
N ARG A 46 -8.30 4.93 -7.17
CA ARG A 46 -8.11 3.76 -8.03
C ARG A 46 -6.64 3.42 -8.22
N GLY A 47 -5.76 4.42 -8.31
CA GLY A 47 -4.32 4.24 -8.34
C GLY A 47 -3.80 3.55 -7.08
N ALA A 48 -4.24 4.03 -5.91
CA ALA A 48 -3.92 3.41 -4.62
C ALA A 48 -4.40 1.95 -4.55
N TRP A 49 -5.63 1.68 -5.01
CA TRP A 49 -6.20 0.33 -5.05
C TRP A 49 -5.43 -0.61 -5.99
N LEU A 50 -5.04 -0.12 -7.18
CA LEU A 50 -4.22 -0.91 -8.09
C LEU A 50 -2.89 -1.31 -7.46
N GLN A 51 -2.25 -0.42 -6.72
CA GLN A 51 -0.99 -0.72 -6.04
C GLN A 51 -1.16 -1.67 -4.85
N ALA A 52 -2.19 -1.45 -4.04
CA ALA A 52 -2.40 -2.24 -2.82
C ALA A 52 -2.91 -3.66 -3.12
N GLU A 53 -3.85 -3.79 -4.06
CA GLU A 53 -4.62 -5.02 -4.27
C GLU A 53 -4.33 -5.69 -5.61
N PHE A 54 -4.37 -4.92 -6.70
CA PHE A 54 -4.36 -5.52 -8.05
C PHE A 54 -3.01 -6.14 -8.40
N TRP A 55 -1.92 -5.38 -8.28
CA TRP A 55 -0.60 -5.84 -8.75
C TRP A 55 -0.07 -7.02 -7.94
N GLY A 56 -0.26 -7.01 -6.62
CA GLY A 56 0.11 -8.15 -5.78
C GLY A 56 -0.59 -9.43 -6.20
N ASN A 57 -1.92 -9.37 -6.36
CA ASN A 57 -2.73 -10.50 -6.81
C ASN A 57 -2.39 -10.95 -8.24
N HIS A 58 -2.08 -10.00 -9.13
CA HIS A 58 -1.67 -10.30 -10.50
C HIS A 58 -0.36 -11.10 -10.54
N TRP A 59 0.65 -10.68 -9.79
CA TRP A 59 1.93 -11.38 -9.70
C TRP A 59 1.81 -12.74 -8.98
N CYS A 60 0.92 -12.89 -8.01
CA CYS A 60 0.63 -14.17 -7.38
C CYS A 60 0.09 -15.21 -8.38
N ALA A 61 -0.54 -14.78 -9.48
CA ALA A 61 -0.97 -15.69 -10.55
C ALA A 61 0.21 -16.46 -11.18
N ALA A 62 1.44 -15.96 -11.07
CA ALA A 62 2.64 -16.68 -11.50
C ALA A 62 2.84 -18.01 -10.76
N ALA A 63 2.30 -18.18 -9.56
CA ALA A 63 2.37 -19.44 -8.84
C ALA A 63 1.84 -20.64 -9.66
N ASN A 64 0.81 -20.41 -10.48
CA ASN A 64 0.12 -21.42 -11.26
C ASN A 64 0.32 -21.27 -12.79
N ASN A 65 0.95 -20.18 -13.22
CA ASN A 65 1.13 -19.87 -14.65
C ASN A 65 2.61 -19.62 -14.96
N PRO A 66 3.29 -20.55 -15.65
CA PRO A 66 4.70 -20.39 -16.02
C PRO A 66 4.91 -19.32 -17.10
N LEU A 67 3.86 -18.97 -17.85
CA LEU A 67 3.87 -17.92 -18.85
C LEU A 67 3.13 -16.67 -18.32
N PRO A 68 3.62 -15.47 -18.65
CA PRO A 68 3.00 -14.23 -18.17
C PRO A 68 1.57 -14.07 -18.69
N VAL A 69 0.72 -13.53 -17.83
CA VAL A 69 -0.68 -13.20 -18.12
C VAL A 69 -0.79 -11.69 -18.26
N GLY A 70 -1.43 -11.19 -19.31
CA GLY A 70 -1.61 -9.75 -19.52
C GLY A 70 -2.52 -9.11 -18.45
N PRO A 71 -2.13 -7.97 -17.86
CA PRO A 71 -2.85 -7.35 -16.75
C PRO A 71 -4.09 -6.55 -17.18
N TYR A 72 -4.09 -5.96 -18.38
CA TYR A 72 -5.06 -4.91 -18.73
C TYR A 72 -6.50 -5.41 -18.86
N ARG A 73 -6.71 -6.64 -19.32
CA ARG A 73 -8.05 -7.24 -19.39
C ARG A 73 -8.63 -7.50 -18.01
N SER A 74 -7.82 -8.00 -17.07
CA SER A 74 -8.21 -8.25 -15.68
C SER A 74 -8.39 -6.93 -14.91
N MET A 75 -7.48 -5.97 -15.10
CA MET A 75 -7.56 -4.62 -14.55
C MET A 75 -8.87 -3.92 -14.95
N ARG A 76 -9.24 -4.00 -16.24
CA ARG A 76 -10.50 -3.42 -16.71
C ARG A 76 -11.72 -4.02 -16.00
N ARG A 77 -11.72 -5.34 -15.73
CA ARG A 77 -12.81 -6.00 -15.00
C ARG A 77 -12.83 -5.57 -13.53
N ALA A 78 -11.68 -5.51 -12.92
CA ALA A 78 -11.54 -5.12 -11.52
C ALA A 78 -11.97 -3.66 -11.29
N LEU A 79 -11.55 -2.75 -12.16
CA LEU A 79 -11.92 -1.33 -12.10
C LEU A 79 -13.38 -1.03 -12.50
N ALA A 80 -14.13 -2.01 -13.01
CA ALA A 80 -15.56 -1.85 -13.28
C ALA A 80 -16.40 -1.78 -12.00
N ASN A 81 -15.86 -2.23 -10.88
CA ASN A 81 -16.51 -2.18 -9.56
C ASN A 81 -16.02 -0.96 -8.77
N ALA A 82 -16.87 -0.45 -7.88
CA ALA A 82 -16.43 0.53 -6.88
C ALA A 82 -15.45 -0.14 -5.91
N PRO A 83 -14.40 0.57 -5.48
CA PRO A 83 -13.61 0.13 -4.33
C PRO A 83 -14.47 0.03 -3.07
N ASP A 84 -14.01 -0.75 -2.10
CA ASP A 84 -14.62 -0.76 -0.78
C ASP A 84 -14.67 0.66 -0.19
N ALA A 85 -15.77 1.00 0.51
CA ALA A 85 -15.99 2.36 0.99
C ALA A 85 -14.97 2.77 2.08
N ALA A 86 -14.56 1.84 2.94
CA ALA A 86 -13.55 2.13 3.96
C ALA A 86 -12.20 2.37 3.31
N PHE A 87 -11.81 1.53 2.35
CA PHE A 87 -10.60 1.72 1.55
C PHE A 87 -10.61 3.06 0.81
N ALA A 88 -11.71 3.39 0.12
CA ALA A 88 -11.81 4.62 -0.66
C ALA A 88 -11.68 5.88 0.22
N ASN A 89 -12.32 5.89 1.39
CA ASN A 89 -12.20 6.98 2.36
C ASN A 89 -10.78 7.12 2.91
N ASP A 90 -10.12 6.01 3.22
CA ASP A 90 -8.73 6.05 3.71
C ASP A 90 -7.77 6.52 2.62
N ALA A 91 -7.87 5.98 1.41
CA ALA A 91 -7.05 6.39 0.27
C ALA A 91 -7.18 7.89 -0.03
N LEU A 92 -8.41 8.41 -0.06
CA LEU A 92 -8.66 9.84 -0.24
C LEU A 92 -8.01 10.68 0.88
N ARG A 93 -8.18 10.26 2.12
CA ARG A 93 -7.58 10.93 3.29
C ARG A 93 -6.06 10.95 3.21
N GLN A 94 -5.43 9.84 2.83
CA GLN A 94 -3.98 9.76 2.66
C GLN A 94 -3.49 10.63 1.49
N ALA A 95 -4.20 10.65 0.37
CA ALA A 95 -3.88 11.51 -0.77
C ALA A 95 -3.93 13.01 -0.40
N LEU A 96 -4.93 13.42 0.39
CA LEU A 96 -5.08 14.81 0.86
C LEU A 96 -4.05 15.22 1.92
N LYS A 97 -3.43 14.26 2.62
CA LYS A 97 -2.33 14.54 3.56
C LYS A 97 -0.99 14.76 2.85
N ARG A 98 -0.83 14.28 1.61
CA ARG A 98 0.41 14.51 0.85
C ARG A 98 0.54 15.97 0.47
N LEU A 99 1.72 16.52 0.74
CA LEU A 99 2.13 17.84 0.29
C LEU A 99 2.99 17.69 -0.96
N SER A 100 2.86 18.64 -1.89
CA SER A 100 3.76 18.71 -3.05
C SER A 100 5.19 18.98 -2.58
N ASN A 101 6.14 18.23 -3.13
CA ASN A 101 7.56 18.46 -2.94
C ASN A 101 8.14 19.20 -4.17
N LEU A 102 9.29 19.84 -4.01
CA LEU A 102 9.99 20.53 -5.10
C LEU A 102 10.42 19.58 -6.23
N ASP A 103 10.66 18.32 -5.89
CA ASP A 103 11.07 17.28 -6.83
C ASP A 103 9.89 16.54 -7.49
N ASP A 104 8.65 16.86 -7.11
CA ASP A 104 7.47 16.26 -7.71
C ASP A 104 7.16 16.91 -9.07
N THR A 105 6.96 16.09 -10.08
CA THR A 105 6.53 16.54 -11.41
C THR A 105 5.05 16.91 -11.47
N HIS A 106 4.25 16.38 -10.55
CA HIS A 106 2.83 16.64 -10.42
C HIS A 106 2.51 17.27 -9.06
N PRO A 107 1.58 18.24 -9.00
CA PRO A 107 1.07 18.75 -7.72
C PRO A 107 0.33 17.65 -6.95
N SER A 108 0.27 17.76 -5.63
CA SER A 108 -0.54 16.88 -4.81
C SER A 108 -2.03 17.02 -5.13
N LEU A 109 -2.82 15.98 -4.85
CA LEU A 109 -4.28 16.05 -4.98
C LEU A 109 -4.84 17.24 -4.20
N ARG A 110 -4.34 17.45 -3.00
CA ARG A 110 -4.74 18.57 -2.14
C ARG A 110 -4.56 19.90 -2.85
N ASP A 111 -3.35 20.18 -3.36
CA ASP A 111 -3.03 21.46 -4.01
C ASP A 111 -3.87 21.68 -5.27
N ARG A 112 -4.14 20.60 -6.04
CA ARG A 112 -5.00 20.65 -7.24
C ARG A 112 -6.44 20.99 -6.89
N ILE A 113 -7.02 20.36 -5.85
CA ILE A 113 -8.39 20.63 -5.39
C ILE A 113 -8.52 22.04 -4.81
N GLU A 114 -7.53 22.50 -4.02
CA GLU A 114 -7.47 23.86 -3.51
C GLU A 114 -7.40 24.90 -4.66
N ALA A 115 -6.59 24.63 -5.70
CA ALA A 115 -6.49 25.51 -6.87
C ALA A 115 -7.78 25.57 -7.71
N LEU A 116 -8.62 24.53 -7.67
CA LEU A 116 -9.94 24.51 -8.26
C LEU A 116 -11.00 25.24 -7.43
N ASP A 117 -10.69 25.61 -6.19
CA ASP A 117 -11.65 26.14 -5.20
C ASP A 117 -12.86 25.18 -5.06
N ALA A 118 -12.56 23.88 -4.88
CA ALA A 118 -13.52 22.80 -4.77
C ALA A 118 -13.38 22.08 -3.41
N THR A 119 -14.43 21.33 -3.02
CA THR A 119 -14.40 20.52 -1.80
C THR A 119 -14.03 19.07 -2.16
N PRO A 120 -13.04 18.46 -1.47
CA PRO A 120 -12.69 17.07 -1.70
C PRO A 120 -13.84 16.15 -1.22
N THR A 121 -14.41 15.39 -2.16
CA THR A 121 -15.48 14.43 -1.88
C THR A 121 -15.16 13.09 -2.53
N LEU A 122 -15.75 12.00 -2.00
CA LEU A 122 -15.71 10.73 -2.69
C LEU A 122 -16.44 10.86 -4.04
N PRO A 123 -15.88 10.30 -5.12
CA PRO A 123 -16.53 10.31 -6.41
C PRO A 123 -17.78 9.44 -6.41
N GLU A 124 -18.77 9.81 -7.23
CA GLU A 124 -19.83 8.88 -7.61
C GLU A 124 -19.28 7.85 -8.59
N TRP A 125 -19.21 6.59 -8.16
CA TRP A 125 -18.63 5.51 -8.95
C TRP A 125 -19.50 5.21 -10.17
N SER A 126 -19.16 5.78 -11.33
CA SER A 126 -19.86 5.50 -12.56
C SER A 126 -19.48 4.13 -13.14
N ARG A 127 -20.43 3.47 -13.83
CA ARG A 127 -20.15 2.23 -14.58
C ARG A 127 -19.53 2.50 -15.96
N GLY A 128 -19.48 3.75 -16.38
CA GLY A 128 -18.84 4.18 -17.62
C GLY A 128 -17.33 4.23 -17.48
N ASN A 129 -16.60 4.05 -18.58
CA ASN A 129 -15.15 4.24 -18.60
C ASN A 129 -14.71 4.86 -19.93
N ALA A 130 -13.58 5.54 -19.95
CA ALA A 130 -13.03 6.22 -21.12
C ALA A 130 -12.70 5.27 -22.28
N LEU A 131 -12.60 3.94 -22.07
CA LEU A 131 -12.42 2.98 -23.17
C LEU A 131 -13.60 2.99 -24.14
N ALA A 132 -14.79 3.44 -23.71
CA ALA A 132 -15.93 3.61 -24.59
C ALA A 132 -15.64 4.60 -25.73
N LEU A 133 -14.78 5.59 -25.49
CA LEU A 133 -14.35 6.59 -26.49
C LEU A 133 -13.53 5.96 -27.63
N LEU A 134 -12.89 4.82 -27.39
CA LEU A 134 -12.15 4.07 -28.40
C LEU A 134 -13.06 3.17 -29.28
N GLY A 135 -14.35 3.11 -28.96
CA GLY A 135 -15.31 2.32 -29.71
C GLY A 135 -14.91 0.83 -29.81
N PRO A 136 -15.13 0.19 -30.99
CA PRO A 136 -14.81 -1.23 -31.18
C PRO A 136 -13.32 -1.56 -31.07
N ASP A 137 -12.42 -0.60 -31.28
CA ASP A 137 -10.97 -0.79 -31.20
C ASP A 137 -10.46 -0.98 -29.76
N ALA A 138 -11.24 -0.62 -28.75
CA ALA A 138 -10.87 -0.79 -27.35
C ALA A 138 -10.38 -2.20 -27.02
N LYS A 139 -11.04 -3.24 -27.51
CA LYS A 139 -10.66 -4.64 -27.30
C LYS A 139 -9.31 -4.97 -27.95
N ARG A 140 -9.06 -4.42 -29.15
CA ARG A 140 -7.81 -4.63 -29.89
C ARG A 140 -6.62 -3.97 -29.16
N TRP A 141 -6.82 -2.76 -28.66
CA TRP A 141 -5.79 -2.06 -27.88
C TRP A 141 -5.48 -2.77 -26.56
N VAL A 142 -6.49 -3.19 -25.81
CA VAL A 142 -6.27 -3.98 -24.58
C VAL A 142 -5.47 -5.25 -24.87
N ALA A 143 -5.82 -6.00 -25.94
CA ALA A 143 -5.08 -7.20 -26.30
C ALA A 143 -3.64 -6.90 -26.78
N HIS A 144 -3.43 -5.77 -27.46
CA HIS A 144 -2.11 -5.32 -27.89
C HIS A 144 -1.21 -5.03 -26.68
N PHE A 145 -1.70 -4.24 -25.72
CA PHE A 145 -0.94 -3.91 -24.52
C PHE A 145 -0.72 -5.12 -23.60
N ASP A 146 -1.71 -6.01 -23.48
CA ASP A 146 -1.52 -7.28 -22.77
C ASP A 146 -0.35 -8.09 -23.38
N LYS A 147 -0.31 -8.21 -24.71
CA LYS A 147 0.76 -8.92 -25.41
C LYS A 147 2.12 -8.23 -25.26
N GLN A 148 2.14 -6.89 -25.31
CA GLN A 148 3.35 -6.12 -25.11
C GLN A 148 3.88 -6.31 -23.67
N TRP A 149 3.02 -6.14 -22.67
CA TRP A 149 3.38 -6.34 -21.27
C TRP A 149 3.94 -7.74 -21.01
N CYS A 150 3.29 -8.79 -21.56
CA CYS A 150 3.76 -10.16 -21.42
C CYS A 150 5.16 -10.37 -22.02
N ARG A 151 5.49 -9.70 -23.14
CA ARG A 151 6.83 -9.77 -23.73
C ARG A 151 7.87 -9.08 -22.85
N ASP A 152 7.53 -7.87 -22.41
CA ASP A 152 8.44 -7.01 -21.67
C ASP A 152 8.75 -7.59 -20.28
N ASN A 153 7.78 -8.29 -19.67
CA ASN A 153 7.91 -8.89 -18.33
C ASN A 153 8.17 -10.40 -18.34
N ALA A 154 8.43 -11.02 -19.50
CA ALA A 154 8.58 -12.49 -19.61
C ALA A 154 9.71 -13.05 -18.73
N SER A 155 10.84 -12.35 -18.67
CA SER A 155 12.00 -12.77 -17.87
C SER A 155 11.72 -12.69 -16.38
N GLU A 156 11.17 -11.56 -15.93
CA GLU A 156 10.84 -11.33 -14.53
C GLU A 156 9.74 -12.29 -14.06
N TRP A 157 8.71 -12.49 -14.87
CA TRP A 157 7.66 -13.46 -14.59
C TRP A 157 8.19 -14.87 -14.39
N LYS A 158 9.09 -15.33 -15.28
CA LYS A 158 9.73 -16.64 -15.17
C LYS A 158 10.52 -16.79 -13.88
N GLN A 159 11.28 -15.77 -13.51
CA GLN A 159 12.05 -15.77 -12.26
C GLN A 159 11.13 -15.80 -11.05
N HIS A 160 10.04 -15.01 -11.07
CA HIS A 160 9.04 -14.98 -10.03
C HIS A 160 8.29 -16.31 -9.90
N HIS A 161 7.89 -16.94 -11.02
CA HIS A 161 7.31 -18.29 -11.03
C HIS A 161 8.22 -19.32 -10.37
N ALA A 162 9.51 -19.32 -10.74
CA ALA A 162 10.49 -20.24 -10.14
C ALA A 162 10.69 -19.97 -8.64
N TRP A 163 10.68 -18.69 -8.24
CA TRP A 163 10.75 -18.30 -6.82
C TRP A 163 9.52 -18.78 -6.06
N LEU A 164 8.30 -18.56 -6.57
CA LEU A 164 7.05 -19.04 -5.96
C LEU A 164 7.02 -20.57 -5.85
N GLY A 165 7.61 -21.28 -6.82
CA GLY A 165 7.80 -22.75 -6.73
C GLY A 165 8.64 -23.17 -5.53
N ARG A 166 9.75 -22.47 -5.27
CA ARG A 166 10.58 -22.70 -4.07
C ARG A 166 9.85 -22.33 -2.79
N VAL A 167 9.11 -21.21 -2.79
CA VAL A 167 8.26 -20.77 -1.65
C VAL A 167 7.24 -21.85 -1.31
N ARG A 168 6.56 -22.40 -2.32
CA ARG A 168 5.57 -23.49 -2.13
C ARG A 168 6.21 -24.73 -1.52
N ALA A 169 7.30 -25.23 -2.10
CA ALA A 169 8.00 -26.39 -1.58
C ALA A 169 8.46 -26.22 -0.13
N ARG A 170 8.95 -25.02 0.22
CA ARG A 170 9.35 -24.70 1.59
C ARG A 170 8.14 -24.62 2.54
N ALA A 171 7.04 -24.02 2.09
CA ALA A 171 5.79 -23.95 2.88
C ALA A 171 5.20 -25.35 3.13
N GLU A 172 5.24 -26.24 2.15
CA GLU A 172 4.80 -27.64 2.28
C GLU A 172 5.68 -28.41 3.29
N ALA A 173 7.00 -28.26 3.19
CA ALA A 173 7.94 -28.89 4.12
C ALA A 173 7.72 -28.45 5.58
N LEU A 174 7.54 -27.13 5.81
CA LEU A 174 7.23 -26.61 7.16
C LEU A 174 5.82 -27.01 7.61
N GLY A 175 4.86 -27.06 6.71
CA GLY A 175 3.47 -27.43 7.00
C GLY A 175 3.31 -28.89 7.44
N ALA A 176 4.19 -29.78 7.00
CA ALA A 176 4.14 -31.21 7.33
C ALA A 176 4.41 -31.52 8.82
N SER A 177 5.03 -30.60 9.57
CA SER A 177 5.46 -30.83 10.97
C SER A 177 5.13 -29.70 11.92
N THR A 178 4.04 -28.97 11.71
CA THR A 178 3.65 -27.76 12.50
C THR A 178 3.56 -28.04 14.01
N ALA A 179 3.17 -29.25 14.42
CA ALA A 179 3.09 -29.61 15.84
C ALA A 179 4.44 -29.59 16.58
N GLN A 180 5.55 -29.78 15.85
CA GLN A 180 6.92 -29.78 16.38
C GLN A 180 7.73 -28.54 15.97
N SER A 181 7.15 -27.66 15.19
CA SER A 181 7.82 -26.48 14.64
C SER A 181 8.18 -25.47 15.73
N SER A 182 9.33 -24.82 15.57
CA SER A 182 9.72 -23.68 16.39
C SER A 182 8.86 -22.44 16.10
N ALA A 183 8.91 -21.43 16.99
CA ALA A 183 8.26 -20.15 16.72
C ALA A 183 8.75 -19.50 15.42
N ALA A 184 10.04 -19.65 15.09
CA ALA A 184 10.64 -19.14 13.88
C ALA A 184 10.08 -19.84 12.62
N ASP A 185 9.97 -21.17 12.64
CA ASP A 185 9.42 -21.95 11.53
C ASP A 185 7.94 -21.62 11.28
N LEU A 186 7.16 -21.42 12.33
CA LEU A 186 5.74 -21.06 12.22
C LEU A 186 5.57 -19.67 11.61
N VAL A 187 6.41 -18.70 12.01
CA VAL A 187 6.42 -17.35 11.40
C VAL A 187 6.89 -17.39 9.96
N GLU A 188 7.90 -18.20 9.64
CA GLU A 188 8.34 -18.42 8.27
C GLU A 188 7.20 -19.01 7.43
N LEU A 189 6.52 -20.05 7.92
CA LEU A 189 5.38 -20.65 7.24
C LEU A 189 4.25 -19.64 6.99
N ALA A 190 3.93 -18.80 7.97
CA ALA A 190 2.93 -17.75 7.81
C ALA A 190 3.30 -16.76 6.70
N ARG A 191 4.56 -16.32 6.65
CA ARG A 191 5.07 -15.43 5.60
C ARG A 191 5.05 -16.08 4.22
N LEU A 192 5.48 -17.34 4.12
CA LEU A 192 5.46 -18.10 2.87
C LEU A 192 4.04 -18.28 2.34
N LYS A 193 3.07 -18.58 3.20
CA LYS A 193 1.66 -18.66 2.81
C LYS A 193 1.14 -17.34 2.25
N ARG A 194 1.49 -16.20 2.86
CA ARG A 194 1.10 -14.88 2.35
C ARG A 194 1.80 -14.50 1.04
N HIS A 195 2.99 -15.01 0.76
CA HIS A 195 3.61 -14.86 -0.55
C HIS A 195 2.88 -15.64 -1.66
N LEU A 196 2.29 -16.77 -1.32
CA LEU A 196 1.50 -17.57 -2.26
C LEU A 196 0.08 -17.05 -2.44
N ASP A 197 -0.51 -16.53 -1.37
CA ASP A 197 -1.84 -15.92 -1.33
C ASP A 197 -1.83 -14.76 -0.32
N PRO A 198 -1.88 -13.49 -0.78
CA PRO A 198 -1.88 -12.31 0.11
C PRO A 198 -3.03 -12.30 1.13
N HIS A 199 -4.14 -12.98 0.81
CA HIS A 199 -5.33 -13.06 1.67
C HIS A 199 -5.36 -14.33 2.53
N ALA A 200 -4.29 -15.15 2.52
CA ALA A 200 -4.22 -16.35 3.33
C ALA A 200 -4.43 -16.02 4.82
N ASP A 201 -5.34 -16.74 5.46
CA ASP A 201 -5.47 -16.67 6.92
C ASP A 201 -4.27 -17.39 7.58
N VAL A 202 -3.44 -16.60 8.20
CA VAL A 202 -2.22 -17.05 8.90
C VAL A 202 -2.24 -16.75 10.40
N ARG A 203 -3.36 -16.23 10.91
CA ARG A 203 -3.51 -15.83 12.32
C ARG A 203 -3.13 -16.95 13.27
N ALA A 204 -3.67 -18.14 13.06
CA ALA A 204 -3.42 -19.31 13.90
C ALA A 204 -1.92 -19.69 13.98
N LEU A 205 -1.16 -19.46 12.90
CA LEU A 205 0.29 -19.73 12.88
C LEU A 205 1.05 -18.75 13.77
N TYR A 206 0.70 -17.47 13.75
CA TYR A 206 1.30 -16.48 14.64
C TYR A 206 0.92 -16.71 16.11
N GLU A 207 -0.35 -17.05 16.37
CA GLU A 207 -0.82 -17.40 17.72
C GLU A 207 -0.07 -18.63 18.27
N LEU A 208 0.10 -19.67 17.46
CA LEU A 208 0.89 -20.86 17.83
C LEU A 208 2.37 -20.52 18.07
N ALA A 209 2.95 -19.64 17.25
CA ALA A 209 4.31 -19.16 17.45
C ALA A 209 4.46 -18.44 18.79
N LEU A 210 3.48 -17.63 19.20
CA LEU A 210 3.47 -16.95 20.49
C LEU A 210 3.20 -17.91 21.68
N GLN A 211 2.51 -19.04 21.48
CA GLN A 211 2.42 -20.10 22.47
C GLN A 211 3.78 -20.77 22.73
N ARG A 212 4.63 -20.89 21.68
CA ARG A 212 5.98 -21.45 21.77
C ARG A 212 6.98 -20.45 22.38
N SER A 213 6.86 -19.20 21.98
CA SER A 213 7.72 -18.11 22.44
C SER A 213 6.89 -16.82 22.58
N PRO A 214 6.41 -16.51 23.79
CA PRO A 214 5.45 -15.42 24.02
C PRO A 214 5.94 -14.03 23.60
N GLU A 215 7.25 -13.81 23.61
CA GLU A 215 7.87 -12.52 23.27
C GLU A 215 8.59 -12.54 21.91
N TYR A 216 8.25 -13.49 21.02
CA TYR A 216 8.90 -13.57 19.72
C TYR A 216 8.49 -12.37 18.83
N PRO A 217 9.42 -11.42 18.55
CA PRO A 217 9.05 -10.13 17.94
C PRO A 217 8.38 -10.29 16.57
N ALA A 218 8.88 -11.22 15.77
CA ALA A 218 8.35 -11.42 14.41
C ALA A 218 6.93 -12.00 14.42
N ALA A 219 6.55 -12.76 15.45
CA ALA A 219 5.18 -13.25 15.61
C ALA A 219 4.25 -12.15 16.12
N LEU A 220 4.69 -11.35 17.12
CA LEU A 220 3.94 -10.18 17.58
C LEU A 220 3.64 -9.22 16.43
N ARG A 221 4.68 -8.86 15.65
CA ARG A 221 4.53 -8.00 14.49
C ARG A 221 3.58 -8.58 13.44
N GLY A 222 3.70 -9.88 13.15
CA GLY A 222 2.90 -10.57 12.14
C GLY A 222 1.43 -10.73 12.53
N LEU A 223 1.12 -10.80 13.83
CA LEU A 223 -0.24 -10.96 14.33
C LEU A 223 -1.05 -9.66 14.29
N VAL A 224 -0.42 -8.47 14.42
CA VAL A 224 -1.12 -7.18 14.42
C VAL A 224 -2.06 -7.00 13.23
N PRO A 225 -1.63 -7.20 11.96
CA PRO A 225 -2.52 -7.05 10.81
C PRO A 225 -3.51 -8.22 10.63
N CYS A 226 -3.45 -9.26 11.47
CA CYS A 226 -4.41 -10.37 11.45
C CYS A 226 -5.61 -10.15 12.38
N LEU A 227 -5.54 -9.14 13.25
CA LEU A 227 -6.66 -8.77 14.11
C LEU A 227 -7.71 -7.98 13.32
N ALA A 228 -8.97 -8.08 13.74
CA ALA A 228 -10.05 -7.30 13.17
C ALA A 228 -9.76 -5.79 13.26
N GLU A 229 -10.30 -5.02 12.32
CA GLU A 229 -10.07 -3.56 12.30
C GLU A 229 -10.56 -2.89 13.58
N GLU A 230 -11.65 -3.37 14.14
CA GLU A 230 -12.29 -2.86 15.36
C GLU A 230 -11.50 -3.20 16.62
N ASP A 231 -10.66 -4.23 16.59
CA ASP A 231 -9.86 -4.68 17.74
C ASP A 231 -8.64 -3.81 17.98
N ARG A 232 -8.87 -2.51 18.20
CA ARG A 232 -7.83 -1.54 18.52
C ARG A 232 -7.06 -1.92 19.78
N GLU A 233 -7.77 -2.36 20.82
CA GLU A 233 -7.14 -2.70 22.09
C GLU A 233 -6.18 -3.89 21.93
N GLY A 234 -6.60 -4.95 21.27
CA GLY A 234 -5.75 -6.11 20.98
C GLY A 234 -4.51 -5.72 20.16
N LYS A 235 -4.67 -4.87 19.15
CA LYS A 235 -3.54 -4.36 18.37
C LYS A 235 -2.56 -3.55 19.22
N LEU A 236 -3.05 -2.63 20.06
CA LEU A 236 -2.21 -1.82 20.94
C LEU A 236 -1.49 -2.68 22.00
N GLN A 237 -2.13 -3.72 22.53
CA GLN A 237 -1.50 -4.67 23.46
C GLN A 237 -0.34 -5.43 22.78
N LEU A 238 -0.53 -5.93 21.55
CA LEU A 238 0.54 -6.58 20.78
C LEU A 238 1.70 -5.61 20.49
N LEU A 239 1.39 -4.38 20.11
CA LEU A 239 2.39 -3.35 19.82
C LEU A 239 3.17 -2.95 21.09
N HIS A 240 2.49 -2.91 22.24
CA HIS A 240 3.16 -2.70 23.52
C HIS A 240 4.13 -3.84 23.86
N ARG A 241 3.68 -5.09 23.73
CA ARG A 241 4.54 -6.27 23.94
C ARG A 241 5.74 -6.23 22.99
N LEU A 242 5.52 -5.93 21.71
CA LEU A 242 6.60 -5.80 20.73
C LEU A 242 7.61 -4.71 21.13
N TRP A 243 7.12 -3.56 21.63
CA TRP A 243 8.00 -2.50 22.13
C TRP A 243 8.90 -2.98 23.28
N GLU A 244 8.36 -3.74 24.24
CA GLU A 244 9.09 -4.22 25.42
C GLU A 244 10.16 -5.28 25.06
N THR A 245 10.03 -5.98 23.93
CA THR A 245 11.07 -6.94 23.49
C THR A 245 12.43 -6.29 23.20
N GLY A 246 12.48 -4.97 23.03
CA GLY A 246 13.71 -4.26 22.70
C GLY A 246 14.25 -4.51 21.29
N SER A 247 13.43 -5.10 20.42
CA SER A 247 13.80 -5.43 19.04
C SER A 247 13.95 -4.20 18.15
N SER A 248 14.56 -4.39 16.98
CA SER A 248 14.62 -3.37 15.91
C SER A 248 13.24 -2.93 15.40
N ASP A 249 12.17 -3.64 15.78
CA ASP A 249 10.80 -3.31 15.39
C ASP A 249 10.15 -2.20 16.25
N ARG A 250 10.87 -1.60 17.22
CA ARG A 250 10.34 -0.54 18.09
C ARG A 250 9.81 0.67 17.31
N TYR A 251 10.55 1.12 16.33
CA TYR A 251 10.10 2.24 15.47
C TYR A 251 8.81 1.89 14.76
N TRP A 252 8.74 0.72 14.14
CA TRP A 252 7.54 0.24 13.48
C TRP A 252 6.35 0.11 14.45
N ALA A 253 6.58 -0.43 15.66
CA ALA A 253 5.54 -0.58 16.68
C ALA A 253 4.96 0.78 17.11
N ALA A 254 5.82 1.76 17.37
CA ALA A 254 5.37 3.10 17.78
C ALA A 254 4.61 3.82 16.66
N ARG A 255 5.10 3.76 15.43
CA ARG A 255 4.45 4.36 14.26
C ARG A 255 3.08 3.73 14.00
N THR A 256 2.99 2.40 14.08
CA THR A 256 1.73 1.66 13.87
C THR A 256 0.72 1.97 14.98
N ALA A 257 1.16 2.03 16.25
CA ALA A 257 0.29 2.39 17.36
C ALA A 257 -0.28 3.81 17.23
N LEU A 258 0.53 4.76 16.78
CA LEU A 258 0.04 6.13 16.52
C LEU A 258 -0.99 6.14 15.40
N ALA A 259 -0.77 5.42 14.31
CA ALA A 259 -1.73 5.32 13.21
C ALA A 259 -3.07 4.71 13.68
N GLU A 260 -3.02 3.67 14.52
CA GLU A 260 -4.23 3.08 15.13
C GLU A 260 -4.98 4.08 16.03
N LEU A 261 -4.26 4.93 16.78
CA LEU A 261 -4.85 5.93 17.68
C LEU A 261 -5.38 7.16 16.94
N GLU A 262 -4.75 7.54 15.81
CA GLU A 262 -5.19 8.67 14.97
C GLU A 262 -6.42 8.33 14.11
N THR A 263 -6.64 7.05 13.81
CA THR A 263 -7.74 6.63 12.95
C THR A 263 -9.06 6.75 13.70
N PRO A 264 -10.00 7.63 13.29
CA PRO A 264 -11.34 7.70 13.90
C PRO A 264 -12.08 6.40 13.65
N ARG A 265 -12.62 5.80 14.70
CA ARG A 265 -13.46 4.59 14.63
C ARG A 265 -14.76 4.81 15.37
N LEU A 266 -15.85 4.32 14.80
CA LEU A 266 -17.17 4.40 15.42
C LEU A 266 -17.14 3.74 16.82
N GLY A 267 -17.57 4.51 17.84
CA GLY A 267 -17.68 4.02 19.22
C GLY A 267 -16.40 3.97 20.03
N LEU A 268 -15.26 4.48 19.49
CA LEU A 268 -14.01 4.56 20.23
C LEU A 268 -13.58 6.01 20.41
N ASP A 269 -13.41 6.43 21.67
CA ASP A 269 -12.93 7.75 22.04
C ASP A 269 -11.43 7.92 21.71
N HIS A 270 -11.05 9.17 21.50
CA HIS A 270 -9.62 9.52 21.33
C HIS A 270 -8.90 9.41 22.67
N ASP A 271 -7.99 8.42 22.80
CA ASP A 271 -7.14 8.29 23.99
C ASP A 271 -5.90 9.19 23.86
N ALA A 272 -6.04 10.44 24.32
CA ALA A 272 -4.97 11.44 24.31
C ALA A 272 -3.75 11.02 25.16
N ALA A 273 -3.94 10.24 26.22
CA ALA A 273 -2.87 9.78 27.08
C ALA A 273 -2.02 8.69 26.39
N ALA A 274 -2.67 7.70 25.79
CA ALA A 274 -2.00 6.67 25.00
C ALA A 274 -1.29 7.29 23.79
N PHE A 275 -1.92 8.22 23.09
CA PHE A 275 -1.30 8.93 21.97
C PHE A 275 -0.02 9.67 22.38
N LYS A 276 -0.04 10.43 23.49
CA LYS A 276 1.12 11.12 24.02
C LYS A 276 2.25 10.15 24.42
N GLN A 277 1.91 9.01 25.00
CA GLN A 277 2.87 7.99 25.38
C GLN A 277 3.55 7.37 24.15
N TRP A 278 2.79 7.00 23.13
CA TRP A 278 3.31 6.41 21.90
C TRP A 278 4.14 7.41 21.08
N ARG A 279 3.77 8.68 21.08
CA ARG A 279 4.56 9.75 20.47
C ARG A 279 5.95 9.87 21.10
N LYS A 280 6.05 9.85 22.42
CA LYS A 280 7.34 9.81 23.13
C LYS A 280 8.17 8.56 22.80
N ARG A 281 7.50 7.41 22.62
CA ARG A 281 8.17 6.17 22.19
C ARG A 281 8.74 6.30 20.78
N LEU A 282 7.99 6.90 19.86
CA LEU A 282 8.46 7.13 18.50
C LEU A 282 9.70 8.04 18.47
N GLU A 283 9.68 9.15 19.20
CA GLU A 283 10.82 10.07 19.32
C GLU A 283 12.06 9.35 19.82
N ARG A 284 11.95 8.50 20.86
CA ARG A 284 13.06 7.71 21.40
C ARG A 284 13.59 6.66 20.40
N ALA A 285 12.72 6.05 19.60
CA ALA A 285 13.13 5.08 18.59
C ALA A 285 13.91 5.76 17.46
N GLN A 286 13.47 6.95 17.01
CA GLN A 286 14.17 7.75 16.01
C GLN A 286 15.57 8.16 16.47
N GLU A 287 15.72 8.68 17.70
CA GLU A 287 17.02 9.02 18.28
C GLU A 287 17.96 7.81 18.39
N SER A 288 17.41 6.62 18.59
CA SER A 288 18.20 5.37 18.66
C SER A 288 18.67 4.93 17.28
N GLU A 289 17.84 5.07 16.25
CA GLU A 289 18.22 4.76 14.88
C GLU A 289 19.24 5.76 14.34
N GLU A 290 19.08 7.04 14.60
CA GLU A 290 20.04 8.08 14.22
C GLU A 290 21.42 7.83 14.84
N ARG A 291 21.49 7.50 16.12
CA ARG A 291 22.76 7.15 16.79
C ARG A 291 23.41 5.90 16.21
N ALA A 292 22.62 4.86 15.90
CA ALA A 292 23.14 3.66 15.26
C ALA A 292 23.68 3.94 13.85
N TRP A 293 23.08 4.87 13.12
CA TRP A 293 23.57 5.33 11.82
C TRP A 293 24.87 6.13 11.93
N GLU A 294 25.00 7.01 12.91
CA GLU A 294 26.23 7.78 13.18
C GLU A 294 27.42 6.86 13.55
N GLU A 295 27.18 5.83 14.37
CA GLU A 295 28.19 4.84 14.75
C GLU A 295 28.66 3.96 13.58
N LEU A 296 27.81 3.72 12.58
CA LEU A 296 28.15 2.95 11.37
C LEU A 296 28.83 3.78 10.31
N SER A 297 28.75 5.12 10.38
CA SER A 297 29.23 6.06 9.38
C SER A 297 30.53 6.76 9.76
N GLY A 298 31.00 6.64 11.02
CA GLY A 298 32.27 7.14 11.56
C GLY A 298 33.33 6.05 11.62
#